data_4ab9e6eaef7c1e587bdae9617a718a35
#
_entry.id   4ab9e6eaef7c1e587bdae9617a718a35
#
_cell.length_a   1.000
_cell.length_b   1.000
_cell.length_c   1.000
_cell.angle_alpha   90.00
_cell.angle_beta   90.00
_cell.angle_gamma   90.00
#
_symmetry.space_group_name_H-M   'P 1'
#
loop_
_entity.id
_entity.type
_entity.pdbx_description
1 polymer ?
#
loop_
_entity_poly.entity_id
_entity_poly.type
_entity_poly.pdbx_seq_one_letter_code
_entity_poly.pdbx_strand_id
1 'polypeptide(L)'
;MAINVNEVYKTALLILNKEQRGYVTPNEFNKIATQVQLQMFENYAEELNQQLRVPQADSDYSDRIMNTDEKLSIFKSFGNASYDNTTTPTTPFWTMPTDLYRLGTVVYTGVNNSEVELQRLQRNDFYNIQKSLLTASTKYFPTYLYENERLYVKPNGIN
;
A
#
# COMPACT_ATOMS: atom_id res chain seq x y z
N MET A 1 -2.08 -13.72 -18.21
CA MET A 1 -1.01 -14.08 -19.18
C MET A 1 0.20 -13.24 -18.84
N ALA A 2 1.33 -13.86 -18.48
CA ALA A 2 2.56 -13.14 -18.16
C ALA A 2 3.23 -12.66 -19.47
N ILE A 3 3.52 -11.38 -19.57
CA ILE A 3 4.22 -10.79 -20.71
C ILE A 3 5.72 -10.83 -20.41
N ASN A 4 6.52 -11.32 -21.36
CA ASN A 4 7.96 -11.38 -21.22
C ASN A 4 8.57 -9.98 -21.40
N VAL A 5 9.32 -9.51 -20.41
CA VAL A 5 9.97 -8.18 -20.43
C VAL A 5 10.90 -8.00 -21.64
N ASN A 6 11.56 -9.08 -22.09
CA ASN A 6 12.41 -9.03 -23.26
C ASN A 6 11.64 -8.76 -24.56
N GLU A 7 10.40 -9.25 -24.67
CA GLU A 7 9.55 -8.97 -25.83
C GLU A 7 9.08 -7.49 -25.82
N VAL A 8 8.79 -6.95 -24.63
CA VAL A 8 8.47 -5.53 -24.50
C VAL A 8 9.66 -4.65 -24.91
N TYR A 9 10.85 -5.01 -24.48
CA TYR A 9 12.10 -4.33 -24.87
C TYR A 9 12.32 -4.36 -26.38
N LYS A 10 12.19 -5.54 -27.03
CA LYS A 10 12.30 -5.67 -28.49
C LYS A 10 11.25 -4.84 -29.22
N THR A 11 10.04 -4.80 -28.70
CA THR A 11 8.95 -3.99 -29.28
C THR A 11 9.26 -2.49 -29.19
N ALA A 12 9.78 -2.04 -28.05
CA ALA A 12 10.22 -0.66 -27.85
C ALA A 12 11.35 -0.28 -28.84
N LEU A 13 12.36 -1.15 -29.00
CA LEU A 13 13.42 -0.94 -29.99
C LEU A 13 12.88 -0.89 -31.43
N LEU A 14 11.91 -1.74 -31.77
CA LEU A 14 11.30 -1.73 -33.08
C LEU A 14 10.60 -0.41 -33.39
N ILE A 15 9.90 0.17 -32.42
CA ILE A 15 9.24 1.47 -32.53
C ILE A 15 10.27 2.57 -32.71
N LEU A 16 11.31 2.57 -31.90
CA LEU A 16 12.38 3.58 -31.96
C LEU A 16 13.17 3.52 -33.27
N ASN A 17 13.45 2.32 -33.78
CA ASN A 17 14.13 2.14 -35.06
C ASN A 17 13.29 2.65 -36.25
N LYS A 18 11.96 2.51 -36.21
CA LYS A 18 11.07 3.06 -37.25
C LYS A 18 11.12 4.59 -37.30
N GLU A 19 11.36 5.23 -36.16
CA GLU A 19 11.45 6.68 -36.07
C GLU A 19 12.87 7.22 -36.24
N GLN A 20 13.87 6.36 -36.50
CA GLN A 20 15.30 6.70 -36.65
C GLN A 20 15.88 7.47 -35.44
N ARG A 21 15.35 7.23 -34.24
CA ARG A 21 15.68 7.98 -33.02
C ARG A 21 16.74 7.35 -32.14
N GLY A 22 17.44 6.33 -32.63
CA GLY A 22 18.60 5.77 -31.94
C GLY A 22 18.32 4.48 -31.17
N TYR A 23 19.32 4.03 -30.46
CA TYR A 23 19.34 2.78 -29.67
C TYR A 23 19.19 3.08 -28.18
N VAL A 24 18.34 2.33 -27.51
CA VAL A 24 18.19 2.36 -26.05
C VAL A 24 18.86 1.15 -25.44
N THR A 25 19.73 1.34 -24.50
CA THR A 25 20.38 0.25 -23.78
C THR A 25 19.41 -0.45 -22.83
N PRO A 26 19.61 -1.73 -22.51
CA PRO A 26 18.75 -2.46 -21.55
C PRO A 26 18.68 -1.77 -20.17
N ASN A 27 19.77 -1.14 -19.73
CA ASN A 27 19.80 -0.43 -18.45
C ASN A 27 18.94 0.83 -18.46
N GLU A 28 18.98 1.61 -19.53
CA GLU A 28 18.11 2.77 -19.72
C GLU A 28 16.65 2.36 -19.79
N PHE A 29 16.35 1.28 -20.54
CA PHE A 29 15.02 0.72 -20.61
C PHE A 29 14.49 0.32 -19.23
N ASN A 30 15.28 -0.38 -18.42
CA ASN A 30 14.87 -0.80 -17.07
C ASN A 30 14.56 0.40 -16.16
N LYS A 31 15.37 1.47 -16.22
CA LYS A 31 15.11 2.70 -15.46
C LYS A 31 13.79 3.37 -15.86
N ILE A 32 13.57 3.48 -17.17
CA ILE A 32 12.32 4.06 -17.70
C ILE A 32 11.13 3.16 -17.34
N ALA A 33 11.27 1.85 -17.48
CA ALA A 33 10.21 0.89 -17.15
C ALA A 33 9.80 0.98 -15.68
N THR A 34 10.76 1.09 -14.75
CA THR A 34 10.47 1.27 -13.32
C THR A 34 9.69 2.57 -13.06
N GLN A 35 10.09 3.65 -13.70
CA GLN A 35 9.37 4.94 -13.56
C GLN A 35 7.95 4.88 -14.14
N VAL A 36 7.77 4.24 -15.28
CA VAL A 36 6.46 4.05 -15.91
C VAL A 36 5.55 3.17 -15.03
N GLN A 37 6.08 2.09 -14.43
CA GLN A 37 5.31 1.25 -13.52
C GLN A 37 4.84 2.03 -12.29
N LEU A 38 5.71 2.86 -11.71
CA LEU A 38 5.33 3.73 -10.59
C LEU A 38 4.21 4.70 -10.99
N GLN A 39 4.35 5.34 -12.14
CA GLN A 39 3.32 6.26 -12.66
C GLN A 39 1.99 5.56 -12.94
N MET A 40 2.03 4.34 -13.48
CA MET A 40 0.81 3.53 -13.68
C MET A 40 0.13 3.21 -12.35
N PHE A 41 0.90 2.83 -11.33
CA PHE A 41 0.37 2.59 -9.99
C PHE A 41 -0.31 3.83 -9.41
N GLU A 42 0.34 4.98 -9.49
CA GLU A 42 -0.21 6.25 -8.98
C GLU A 42 -1.51 6.63 -9.72
N ASN A 43 -1.52 6.50 -11.05
CA ASN A 43 -2.72 6.76 -11.85
C ASN A 43 -3.89 5.84 -11.47
N TYR A 44 -3.66 4.54 -11.29
CA TYR A 44 -4.72 3.61 -10.89
C TYR A 44 -5.20 3.87 -9.44
N ALA A 45 -4.29 4.24 -8.54
CA ALA A 45 -4.65 4.59 -7.18
C ALA A 45 -5.48 5.88 -7.12
N GLU A 46 -5.17 6.86 -7.96
CA GLU A 46 -5.95 8.09 -8.09
C GLU A 46 -7.32 7.83 -8.72
N GLU A 47 -7.37 7.03 -9.79
CA GLU A 47 -8.62 6.62 -10.43
C GLU A 47 -9.55 5.92 -9.43
N LEU A 48 -9.03 4.98 -8.62
CA LEU A 48 -9.80 4.31 -7.58
C LEU A 48 -10.34 5.31 -6.54
N ASN A 49 -9.51 6.24 -6.08
CA ASN A 49 -9.93 7.27 -5.14
C ASN A 49 -11.01 8.20 -5.71
N GLN A 50 -10.93 8.54 -6.99
CA GLN A 50 -11.95 9.33 -7.66
C GLN A 50 -13.27 8.56 -7.77
N GLN A 51 -13.23 7.29 -8.16
CA GLN A 51 -14.40 6.44 -8.27
C GLN A 51 -15.10 6.23 -6.92
N LEU A 52 -14.36 6.10 -5.82
CA LEU A 52 -14.91 5.97 -4.48
C LEU A 52 -15.62 7.24 -3.97
N ARG A 53 -15.28 8.41 -4.52
CA ARG A 53 -15.90 9.70 -4.15
C ARG A 53 -17.17 10.00 -4.93
N VAL A 54 -17.36 9.37 -6.07
CA VAL A 54 -18.59 9.55 -6.88
C VAL A 54 -19.72 8.78 -6.19
N PRO A 55 -20.88 9.44 -5.90
CA PRO A 55 -22.03 8.73 -5.35
C PRO A 55 -22.46 7.64 -6.35
N GLN A 56 -22.49 6.41 -5.86
CA GLN A 56 -22.88 5.24 -6.66
C GLN A 56 -24.38 5.34 -7.00
N ALA A 57 -24.67 5.74 -8.19
CA ALA A 57 -26.01 5.63 -8.78
C ALA A 57 -25.97 4.52 -9.81
N ASP A 58 -26.54 3.35 -9.44
CA ASP A 58 -26.77 2.19 -10.29
C ASP A 58 -25.60 1.19 -10.51
N SER A 59 -25.97 -0.04 -10.88
CA SER A 59 -25.18 -1.26 -10.93
C SER A 59 -23.92 -1.23 -11.81
N ASP A 60 -23.88 -0.38 -12.82
CA ASP A 60 -22.75 -0.31 -13.76
C ASP A 60 -21.46 0.26 -13.15
N TYR A 61 -21.55 0.97 -12.02
CA TYR A 61 -20.39 1.55 -11.36
C TYR A 61 -19.67 0.58 -10.41
N SER A 62 -20.34 -0.42 -9.89
CA SER A 62 -19.75 -1.41 -8.99
C SER A 62 -18.65 -2.22 -9.68
N ASP A 63 -18.86 -2.57 -10.95
CA ASP A 63 -17.87 -3.33 -11.74
C ASP A 63 -16.61 -2.52 -12.03
N ARG A 64 -16.70 -1.19 -12.15
CA ARG A 64 -15.53 -0.34 -12.35
C ARG A 64 -14.59 -0.32 -11.15
N ILE A 65 -15.13 -0.21 -9.94
CA ILE A 65 -14.34 -0.23 -8.70
C ILE A 65 -13.62 -1.55 -8.58
N MET A 66 -14.33 -2.67 -8.78
CA MET A 66 -13.74 -4.01 -8.74
C MET A 66 -12.65 -4.19 -9.80
N ASN A 67 -12.88 -3.75 -11.03
CA ASN A 67 -11.91 -3.83 -12.11
C ASN A 67 -10.65 -2.99 -11.83
N THR A 68 -10.80 -1.81 -11.23
CA THR A 68 -9.66 -0.95 -10.87
C THR A 68 -8.89 -1.53 -9.68
N ASP A 69 -9.59 -2.11 -8.70
CA ASP A 69 -8.94 -2.80 -7.58
C ASP A 69 -8.20 -4.07 -8.04
N GLU A 70 -8.74 -4.80 -9.00
CA GLU A 70 -8.07 -5.94 -9.62
C GLU A 70 -6.77 -5.52 -10.34
N LYS A 71 -6.78 -4.41 -11.08
CA LYS A 71 -5.57 -3.86 -11.69
C LYS A 71 -4.53 -3.46 -10.64
N LEU A 72 -4.96 -2.85 -9.54
CA LEU A 72 -4.09 -2.50 -8.42
C LEU A 72 -3.54 -3.73 -7.69
N SER A 73 -4.24 -4.86 -7.70
CA SER A 73 -3.84 -6.07 -6.99
C SER A 73 -2.46 -6.59 -7.42
N ILE A 74 -2.05 -6.32 -8.66
CA ILE A 74 -0.72 -6.69 -9.21
C ILE A 74 0.41 -6.00 -8.42
N PHE A 75 0.16 -4.81 -7.86
CA PHE A 75 1.13 -4.03 -7.09
C PHE A 75 1.03 -4.28 -5.58
N LYS A 76 -0.01 -5.01 -5.12
CA LYS A 76 -0.18 -5.34 -3.70
C LYS A 76 0.68 -6.54 -3.33
N SER A 77 1.45 -6.42 -2.28
CA SER A 77 2.17 -7.54 -1.67
C SER A 77 1.96 -7.55 -0.16
N PHE A 78 2.12 -8.73 0.46
CA PHE A 78 2.09 -8.88 1.90
C PHE A 78 3.50 -8.73 2.45
N GLY A 79 3.64 -7.94 3.50
CA GLY A 79 4.89 -7.77 4.23
C GLY A 79 4.65 -7.84 5.73
N ASN A 80 5.63 -8.33 6.47
CA ASN A 80 5.57 -8.39 7.92
C ASN A 80 6.26 -7.17 8.52
N ALA A 81 5.62 -6.54 9.49
CA ALA A 81 6.23 -5.51 10.30
C ALA A 81 7.01 -6.14 11.47
N SER A 82 8.17 -5.60 11.78
CA SER A 82 9.03 -6.07 12.89
C SER A 82 8.81 -5.21 14.12
N TYR A 83 8.53 -5.85 15.26
CA TYR A 83 8.34 -5.17 16.54
C TYR A 83 9.68 -4.71 17.13
N ASP A 84 9.79 -3.42 17.46
CA ASP A 84 10.95 -2.85 18.15
C ASP A 84 10.50 -2.15 19.44
N ASN A 85 11.09 -2.58 20.52
CA ASN A 85 10.85 -2.05 21.86
C ASN A 85 12.15 -1.51 22.48
N THR A 86 13.27 -1.61 21.79
CA THR A 86 14.60 -1.34 22.34
C THR A 86 15.12 0.06 22.02
N THR A 87 14.55 0.72 21.04
CA THR A 87 15.00 2.03 20.58
C THR A 87 14.36 3.16 21.38
N THR A 88 15.13 4.16 21.78
CA THR A 88 14.61 5.41 22.38
C THR A 88 14.00 6.32 21.29
N PRO A 89 12.83 6.93 21.53
CA PRO A 89 12.06 6.99 22.77
C PRO A 89 11.33 5.70 23.10
N THR A 90 11.10 5.47 24.38
CA THR A 90 10.60 4.25 25.04
C THR A 90 9.18 3.78 24.59
N THR A 91 8.62 4.34 23.56
CA THR A 91 7.35 3.90 22.99
C THR A 91 7.58 2.79 21.97
N PRO A 92 7.05 1.60 22.21
CA PRO A 92 7.20 0.50 21.26
C PRO A 92 6.56 0.85 19.91
N PHE A 93 7.22 0.46 18.84
CA PHE A 93 6.76 0.67 17.47
C PHE A 93 7.06 -0.54 16.60
N TRP A 94 6.44 -0.56 15.43
CA TRP A 94 6.68 -1.56 14.42
C TRP A 94 7.40 -0.92 13.23
N THR A 95 8.49 -1.54 12.81
CA THR A 95 9.26 -1.10 11.64
C THR A 95 8.70 -1.76 10.40
N MET A 96 8.52 -0.98 9.36
CA MET A 96 8.03 -1.44 8.07
C MET A 96 9.14 -2.10 7.24
N PRO A 97 8.79 -2.98 6.28
CA PRO A 97 9.71 -3.44 5.25
C PRO A 97 10.32 -2.26 4.47
N THR A 98 11.59 -2.39 4.08
CA THR A 98 12.35 -1.33 3.39
C THR A 98 11.90 -1.09 1.95
N ASP A 99 11.16 -2.03 1.38
CA ASP A 99 10.60 -1.98 0.03
C ASP A 99 9.17 -1.43 0.00
N LEU A 100 8.65 -0.99 1.14
CA LEU A 100 7.31 -0.44 1.23
C LEU A 100 7.23 0.93 0.54
N TYR A 101 6.46 1.02 -0.53
CA TYR A 101 6.15 2.28 -1.18
C TYR A 101 4.91 2.96 -0.57
N ARG A 102 3.82 2.21 -0.40
CA ARG A 102 2.56 2.73 0.15
C ARG A 102 1.92 1.70 1.07
N LEU A 103 1.57 2.14 2.28
CA LEU A 103 0.88 1.30 3.24
C LEU A 103 -0.59 1.13 2.86
N GLY A 104 -1.01 -0.12 2.71
CA GLY A 104 -2.40 -0.51 2.53
C GLY A 104 -3.07 -0.82 3.87
N THR A 105 -3.74 -1.96 3.94
CA THR A 105 -4.38 -2.47 5.14
C THR A 105 -3.36 -3.11 6.08
N VAL A 106 -3.48 -2.82 7.36
CA VAL A 106 -2.68 -3.47 8.41
C VAL A 106 -3.57 -4.45 9.16
N VAL A 107 -3.12 -5.70 9.23
CA VAL A 107 -3.85 -6.79 9.88
C VAL A 107 -2.99 -7.36 11.01
N TYR A 108 -3.61 -7.61 12.13
CA TYR A 108 -3.03 -8.30 13.27
C TYR A 108 -3.62 -9.70 13.39
N THR A 109 -2.74 -10.70 13.51
CA THR A 109 -3.15 -12.07 13.77
C THR A 109 -3.25 -12.29 15.28
N GLY A 110 -4.47 -12.31 15.80
CA GLY A 110 -4.75 -12.48 17.20
C GLY A 110 -4.67 -13.93 17.68
N VAL A 111 -5.02 -14.13 18.96
CA VAL A 111 -5.15 -15.46 19.55
C VAL A 111 -6.18 -16.26 18.77
N ASN A 112 -5.90 -17.51 18.46
CA ASN A 112 -6.73 -18.42 17.62
C ASN A 112 -6.73 -18.12 16.12
N ASN A 113 -5.67 -17.52 15.57
CA ASN A 113 -5.57 -17.16 14.14
C ASN A 113 -6.72 -16.27 13.63
N SER A 114 -7.35 -15.49 14.50
CA SER A 114 -8.30 -14.49 14.07
C SER A 114 -7.55 -13.28 13.49
N GLU A 115 -7.84 -12.96 12.25
CA GLU A 115 -7.30 -11.75 11.61
C GLU A 115 -8.19 -10.57 11.97
N VAL A 116 -7.57 -9.53 12.52
CA VAL A 116 -8.25 -8.28 12.91
C VAL A 116 -7.58 -7.12 12.21
N GLU A 117 -8.37 -6.37 11.46
CA GLU A 117 -7.90 -5.16 10.79
C GLU A 117 -7.70 -4.02 11.80
N LEU A 118 -6.58 -3.31 11.67
CA LEU A 118 -6.28 -2.14 12.48
C LEU A 118 -6.83 -0.89 11.82
N GLN A 119 -7.48 -0.04 12.60
CA GLN A 119 -8.00 1.23 12.13
C GLN A 119 -6.89 2.31 12.16
N ARG A 120 -6.65 2.95 11.02
CA ARG A 120 -5.74 4.09 10.95
C ARG A 120 -6.36 5.34 11.56
N LEU A 121 -5.63 6.00 12.44
CA LEU A 121 -6.04 7.25 13.07
C LEU A 121 -5.04 8.36 12.80
N GLN A 122 -5.52 9.60 12.85
CA GLN A 122 -4.67 10.78 12.90
C GLN A 122 -4.08 10.95 14.30
N ARG A 123 -2.96 11.65 14.39
CA ARG A 123 -2.22 11.82 15.65
C ARG A 123 -3.08 12.32 16.82
N ASN A 124 -3.89 13.33 16.61
CA ASN A 124 -4.75 13.90 17.64
C ASN A 124 -5.80 12.90 18.14
N ASP A 125 -6.43 12.19 17.22
CA ASP A 125 -7.47 11.22 17.53
C ASP A 125 -6.86 9.97 18.22
N PHE A 126 -5.68 9.54 17.78
CA PHE A 126 -4.98 8.41 18.37
C PHE A 126 -4.73 8.59 19.88
N TYR A 127 -4.33 9.79 20.31
CA TYR A 127 -4.14 10.07 21.74
C TYR A 127 -5.43 10.39 22.48
N ASN A 128 -6.41 11.03 21.84
CA ASN A 128 -7.65 11.41 22.48
C ASN A 128 -8.57 10.21 22.75
N ILE A 129 -8.66 9.28 21.83
CA ILE A 129 -9.47 8.07 21.99
C ILE A 129 -9.02 7.25 23.20
N GLN A 130 -7.74 7.23 23.51
CA GLN A 130 -7.19 6.47 24.64
C GLN A 130 -7.59 7.06 26.02
N LYS A 131 -8.08 8.29 26.07
CA LYS A 131 -8.46 8.95 27.34
C LYS A 131 -9.80 8.46 27.90
N SER A 132 -10.64 7.89 27.08
CA SER A 132 -11.97 7.39 27.48
C SER A 132 -11.98 5.86 27.51
N LEU A 133 -12.47 5.28 28.59
CA LEU A 133 -12.62 3.83 28.73
C LEU A 133 -13.58 3.21 27.69
N LEU A 134 -14.54 3.97 27.20
CA LEU A 134 -15.52 3.51 26.21
C LEU A 134 -14.97 3.50 24.77
N THR A 135 -14.04 4.40 24.45
CA THR A 135 -13.51 4.56 23.10
C THR A 135 -12.08 4.06 22.96
N ALA A 136 -11.43 3.70 24.08
CA ALA A 136 -10.05 3.20 24.07
C ALA A 136 -9.92 1.97 23.20
N SER A 137 -8.82 1.89 22.47
CA SER A 137 -8.51 0.75 21.60
C SER A 137 -8.41 -0.54 22.40
N THR A 138 -9.03 -1.59 21.90
CA THR A 138 -9.02 -2.93 22.48
C THR A 138 -8.36 -3.92 21.52
N LYS A 139 -8.09 -5.15 21.97
CA LYS A 139 -7.55 -6.20 21.09
C LYS A 139 -8.50 -6.59 19.95
N TYR A 140 -9.81 -6.30 20.09
CA TYR A 140 -10.81 -6.55 19.07
C TYR A 140 -10.96 -5.39 18.09
N PHE A 141 -10.60 -4.18 18.53
CA PHE A 141 -10.63 -2.96 17.74
C PHE A 141 -9.32 -2.19 17.92
N PRO A 142 -8.21 -2.74 17.40
CA PRO A 142 -6.92 -2.11 17.52
C PRO A 142 -6.83 -0.92 16.58
N THR A 143 -6.06 0.09 16.99
CA THR A 143 -5.82 1.29 16.19
C THR A 143 -4.34 1.51 15.99
N TYR A 144 -4.00 2.16 14.89
CA TYR A 144 -2.61 2.50 14.63
C TYR A 144 -2.43 3.93 14.14
N LEU A 145 -1.25 4.46 14.43
CA LEU A 145 -0.72 5.70 13.91
C LEU A 145 0.51 5.39 13.06
N TYR A 146 0.56 5.91 11.85
CA TYR A 146 1.69 5.75 10.94
C TYR A 146 2.42 7.08 10.78
N GLU A 147 3.64 7.17 11.31
CA GLU A 147 4.51 8.34 11.22
C GLU A 147 5.98 7.90 11.09
N ASN A 148 6.75 8.58 10.24
CA ASN A 148 8.18 8.33 10.05
C ASN A 148 8.52 6.86 9.75
N GLU A 149 7.77 6.23 8.86
CA GLU A 149 7.93 4.81 8.49
C GLU A 149 7.79 3.83 9.66
N ARG A 150 7.15 4.28 10.75
CA ARG A 150 6.88 3.50 11.94
C ARG A 150 5.39 3.41 12.22
N LEU A 151 4.97 2.25 12.69
CA LEU A 151 3.62 2.03 13.19
C LEU A 151 3.61 2.04 14.71
N TYR A 152 2.78 2.89 15.28
CA TYR A 152 2.45 2.88 16.69
C TYR A 152 1.09 2.25 16.87
N VAL A 153 1.01 1.13 17.57
CA VAL A 153 -0.23 0.35 17.72
C VAL A 153 -0.75 0.45 19.15
N LYS A 154 -2.05 0.55 19.29
CA LYS A 154 -2.78 0.46 20.56
C LYS A 154 -3.90 -0.59 20.45
N PRO A 155 -4.14 -1.38 21.53
CA PRO A 155 -3.49 -1.35 22.84
C PRO A 155 -2.05 -1.88 22.80
N ASN A 156 -1.26 -1.50 23.82
CA ASN A 156 0.07 -2.09 24.02
C ASN A 156 -0.05 -3.60 24.26
N GLY A 157 0.92 -4.39 23.79
CA GLY A 157 0.93 -5.86 23.97
C GLY A 157 0.22 -6.64 22.85
N ILE A 158 0.01 -6.03 21.71
CA ILE A 158 -0.17 -6.70 20.43
C ILE A 158 1.24 -7.00 19.92
N ASN A 159 1.61 -8.28 19.87
CA ASN A 159 2.91 -8.76 19.40
C ASN A 159 2.71 -9.66 18.19
#